data_3c85a88d113ef2c18d1956aeaa1032fc
#
_entry.id   3c85a88d113ef2c18d1956aeaa1032fc
#
_cell.length_a   1.000
_cell.length_b   1.000
_cell.length_c   1.000
_cell.angle_alpha   90.00
_cell.angle_beta   90.00
_cell.angle_gamma   90.00
#
_symmetry.space_group_name_H-M   'P 1'
#
loop_
_entity.id
_entity.type
_entity.pdbx_description
1 polymer ?
#
loop_
_entity_poly.entity_id
_entity_poly.type
_entity_poly.pdbx_seq_one_letter_code
_entity_poly.pdbx_strand_id
1 'polypeptide(L)'
;MSLNAPSGTMKMTPPTQMTPLRWVAWLTILTVTGVLLAALSYIWVLAAFYGPGSDQASRIGYSLKNAQRIVGDTPAAAARSVAAMVGGATLAAPADPLAAAALAPLASARGQTLVYGGGTGSADALAAQTLAALPGSRFVVLASLREPAYALPAAYAATHFRVPVVYADAGGVPQDVLGTLRGKTVLVAVPERLLPQSALNGLDTVRVARDDLYQHALLWARYRNGAFGWGLERGRKDAYANFVLANPADPAFAAAALPLAYRGNYGPLIYTARDVLPPVVDQYFWYFSPDFFDRPSDGPFMNVRVVGPTTSVGYVPQARSDFALETHPYRNQVQGMSGLAVLGWAWVFVGLAGAIWALFAIPARIPDAGFYPRLYWPLAIFVLGPVGLIAFVASYQGRMVNRTQRMPVFVRPPWARAVSATIMGMSVGMAFMIAVMYLLMLNGMPLFTWLSFTPLFWLGSPMAALMWILMVGLAILLSTFLFMGPMLAEMNLQPYWQGVRMAFPTVAVSMIAASVGMFGLAWWWQNWALPDMASAELWLWPTVFWWAAAMGFLTALIPNYWLVRLGRKQGGM
;
A
#
# COMPACT_ATOMS: atom_id res chain seq x y z
N MET A 1 70.87 -48.51 -5.13
CA MET A 1 69.65 -48.26 -5.87
C MET A 1 69.10 -46.95 -5.35
N SER A 2 69.45 -45.86 -6.03
CA SER A 2 68.98 -44.45 -5.69
C SER A 2 67.71 -44.13 -6.49
N LEU A 3 66.60 -43.96 -5.79
CA LEU A 3 65.35 -43.51 -6.39
C LEU A 3 65.38 -41.98 -6.56
N ASN A 4 65.65 -41.56 -7.78
CA ASN A 4 65.47 -40.17 -8.19
C ASN A 4 63.94 -39.82 -8.26
N ALA A 5 63.44 -39.04 -7.36
CA ALA A 5 62.12 -38.44 -7.46
C ALA A 5 62.16 -37.22 -8.43
N PRO A 6 61.23 -37.08 -9.39
CA PRO A 6 61.20 -35.93 -10.28
C PRO A 6 60.71 -34.71 -9.52
N SER A 7 61.59 -33.74 -9.37
CA SER A 7 61.24 -32.38 -8.89
C SER A 7 60.48 -31.60 -9.97
N GLY A 8 59.22 -31.94 -10.16
CA GLY A 8 58.32 -31.13 -10.96
C GLY A 8 57.84 -29.91 -10.15
N THR A 9 58.53 -28.78 -10.22
CA THR A 9 58.01 -27.48 -9.77
C THR A 9 56.82 -27.08 -10.63
N MET A 10 55.61 -27.42 -10.14
CA MET A 10 54.37 -26.97 -10.73
C MET A 10 54.33 -25.41 -10.61
N LYS A 11 54.60 -24.69 -11.72
CA LYS A 11 54.41 -23.25 -11.80
C LYS A 11 52.96 -22.97 -11.50
N MET A 12 52.69 -22.50 -10.26
CA MET A 12 51.40 -21.99 -9.89
C MET A 12 51.17 -20.67 -10.64
N THR A 13 50.30 -20.67 -11.63
CA THR A 13 49.75 -19.40 -12.16
C THR A 13 49.04 -18.70 -11.02
N PRO A 14 49.41 -17.46 -10.68
CA PRO A 14 48.72 -16.71 -9.64
C PRO A 14 47.25 -16.61 -10.02
N PRO A 15 46.32 -16.72 -9.06
CA PRO A 15 44.91 -16.52 -9.34
C PRO A 15 44.77 -15.14 -9.99
N THR A 16 44.12 -15.10 -11.14
CA THR A 16 43.88 -13.87 -11.87
C THR A 16 43.21 -12.87 -10.92
N GLN A 17 44.02 -11.96 -10.35
CA GLN A 17 43.54 -10.87 -9.54
C GLN A 17 42.60 -10.07 -10.45
N MET A 18 41.32 -10.02 -10.09
CA MET A 18 40.40 -9.13 -10.80
C MET A 18 40.93 -7.71 -10.68
N THR A 19 41.28 -7.12 -11.80
CA THR A 19 41.70 -5.72 -11.83
C THR A 19 40.59 -4.82 -11.29
N PRO A 20 40.90 -3.67 -10.69
CA PRO A 20 39.89 -2.70 -10.24
C PRO A 20 38.84 -2.39 -11.32
N LEU A 21 39.26 -2.39 -12.59
CA LEU A 21 38.40 -2.16 -13.74
C LEU A 21 37.33 -3.28 -13.92
N ARG A 22 37.71 -4.54 -13.72
CA ARG A 22 36.74 -5.66 -13.75
C ARG A 22 35.75 -5.61 -12.59
N TRP A 23 36.17 -5.03 -11.47
CA TRP A 23 35.31 -4.78 -10.31
C TRP A 23 34.27 -3.73 -10.59
N VAL A 24 34.71 -2.59 -11.10
CA VAL A 24 33.79 -1.52 -11.52
C VAL A 24 32.81 -2.07 -12.56
N ALA A 25 33.29 -2.87 -13.53
CA ALA A 25 32.42 -3.50 -14.51
C ALA A 25 31.38 -4.45 -13.88
N TRP A 26 31.77 -5.31 -12.93
CA TRP A 26 30.83 -6.22 -12.26
C TRP A 26 29.83 -5.48 -11.36
N LEU A 27 30.27 -4.47 -10.61
CA LEU A 27 29.38 -3.61 -9.81
C LEU A 27 28.43 -2.85 -10.72
N THR A 28 28.89 -2.33 -11.85
CA THR A 28 28.06 -1.67 -12.84
C THR A 28 27.03 -2.63 -13.43
N ILE A 29 27.44 -3.85 -13.81
CA ILE A 29 26.53 -4.88 -14.34
C ILE A 29 25.48 -5.24 -13.28
N LEU A 30 25.86 -5.48 -12.02
CA LEU A 30 24.93 -5.79 -10.94
C LEU A 30 23.96 -4.64 -10.65
N THR A 31 24.47 -3.41 -10.63
CA THR A 31 23.64 -2.21 -10.42
C THR A 31 22.70 -2.00 -11.60
N VAL A 32 23.20 -2.09 -12.84
CA VAL A 32 22.37 -1.96 -14.05
C VAL A 32 21.34 -3.08 -14.12
N THR A 33 21.73 -4.33 -13.81
CA THR A 33 20.77 -5.45 -13.77
C THR A 33 19.72 -5.25 -12.67
N GLY A 34 20.11 -4.79 -11.49
CA GLY A 34 19.17 -4.45 -10.41
C GLY A 34 18.21 -3.33 -10.79
N VAL A 35 18.73 -2.27 -11.40
CA VAL A 35 17.91 -1.15 -11.90
C VAL A 35 17.00 -1.59 -13.05
N LEU A 36 17.49 -2.41 -13.98
CA LEU A 36 16.67 -2.97 -15.06
C LEU A 36 15.57 -3.89 -14.55
N LEU A 37 15.86 -4.75 -13.57
CA LEU A 37 14.85 -5.60 -12.95
C LEU A 37 13.81 -4.77 -12.19
N ALA A 38 14.23 -3.75 -11.46
CA ALA A 38 13.33 -2.82 -10.80
C ALA A 38 12.48 -2.04 -11.81
N ALA A 39 13.10 -1.54 -12.89
CA ALA A 39 12.40 -0.82 -13.95
C ALA A 39 11.42 -1.73 -14.71
N LEU A 40 11.80 -2.96 -15.04
CA LEU A 40 10.91 -3.94 -15.68
C LEU A 40 9.76 -4.34 -14.76
N SER A 41 10.02 -4.53 -13.47
CA SER A 41 8.97 -4.79 -12.49
C SER A 41 8.02 -3.59 -12.36
N TYR A 42 8.57 -2.38 -12.37
CA TYR A 42 7.78 -1.14 -12.34
C TYR A 42 6.95 -0.96 -13.62
N ILE A 43 7.55 -1.15 -14.80
CA ILE A 43 6.85 -1.08 -16.09
C ILE A 43 5.74 -2.13 -16.15
N TRP A 44 6.01 -3.35 -15.66
CA TRP A 44 5.02 -4.42 -15.62
C TRP A 44 3.87 -4.10 -14.65
N VAL A 45 4.17 -3.56 -13.47
CA VAL A 45 3.16 -3.07 -12.53
C VAL A 45 2.35 -1.93 -13.15
N LEU A 46 3.01 -0.95 -13.78
CA LEU A 46 2.31 0.13 -14.48
C LEU A 46 1.42 -0.41 -15.62
N ALA A 47 1.91 -1.34 -16.42
CA ALA A 47 1.11 -1.96 -17.49
C ALA A 47 -0.08 -2.76 -16.94
N ALA A 48 0.12 -3.47 -15.81
CA ALA A 48 -0.93 -4.21 -15.16
C ALA A 48 -2.01 -3.32 -14.51
N PHE A 49 -1.60 -2.20 -13.88
CA PHE A 49 -2.50 -1.32 -13.15
C PHE A 49 -3.02 -0.12 -13.96
N TYR A 50 -2.29 0.34 -14.97
CA TYR A 50 -2.62 1.54 -15.73
C TYR A 50 -2.73 1.30 -17.26
N GLY A 51 -2.55 0.08 -17.72
CA GLY A 51 -2.73 -0.29 -19.11
C GLY A 51 -4.20 -0.36 -19.55
N PRO A 52 -4.51 -0.53 -20.85
CA PRO A 52 -5.87 -0.69 -21.33
C PRO A 52 -6.60 -1.84 -20.62
N GLY A 53 -7.72 -1.54 -19.95
CA GLY A 53 -8.48 -2.48 -19.13
C GLY A 53 -7.87 -2.75 -17.76
N SER A 54 -7.09 -1.82 -17.24
CA SER A 54 -6.38 -1.89 -15.95
C SER A 54 -7.24 -1.58 -14.72
N ASP A 55 -8.50 -1.33 -14.88
CA ASP A 55 -9.51 -1.36 -13.82
C ASP A 55 -9.62 -2.74 -13.14
N GLN A 56 -8.81 -3.69 -13.58
CA GLN A 56 -8.70 -5.03 -13.04
C GLN A 56 -7.37 -5.22 -12.31
N ALA A 57 -7.29 -4.73 -11.08
CA ALA A 57 -6.26 -5.16 -10.13
C ALA A 57 -6.18 -6.69 -10.02
N SER A 58 -7.26 -7.38 -10.33
CA SER A 58 -7.36 -8.84 -10.43
C SER A 58 -6.39 -9.49 -11.44
N ARG A 59 -5.82 -8.75 -12.41
CA ARG A 59 -4.86 -9.31 -13.38
C ARG A 59 -3.55 -9.81 -12.76
N ILE A 60 -3.19 -9.30 -11.61
CA ILE A 60 -2.02 -9.77 -10.85
C ILE A 60 -2.40 -10.61 -9.64
N GLY A 61 -3.63 -11.10 -9.59
CA GLY A 61 -4.16 -11.86 -8.47
C GLY A 61 -4.42 -11.02 -7.22
N TYR A 62 -4.43 -9.72 -7.39
CA TYR A 62 -4.66 -8.74 -6.36
C TYR A 62 -6.10 -8.28 -6.46
N SER A 63 -6.91 -8.59 -5.49
CA SER A 63 -8.31 -8.21 -5.50
C SER A 63 -8.55 -7.04 -4.56
N LEU A 64 -9.01 -5.92 -5.13
CA LEU A 64 -9.64 -4.87 -4.36
C LEU A 64 -11.01 -5.41 -3.90
N LYS A 65 -11.15 -5.65 -2.61
CA LYS A 65 -12.35 -6.28 -2.05
C LYS A 65 -13.42 -5.27 -1.72
N ASN A 66 -12.98 -4.17 -1.13
CA ASN A 66 -13.85 -3.16 -0.58
C ASN A 66 -14.06 -1.99 -1.54
N ALA A 67 -13.10 -1.69 -2.44
CA ALA A 67 -13.20 -0.61 -3.42
C ALA A 67 -13.36 -1.15 -4.84
N GLN A 68 -14.58 -1.16 -5.35
CA GLN A 68 -14.90 -1.65 -6.69
C GLN A 68 -15.20 -0.48 -7.62
N ARG A 69 -14.56 -0.49 -8.79
CA ARG A 69 -14.81 0.52 -9.83
C ARG A 69 -16.05 0.17 -10.65
N ILE A 70 -16.86 1.19 -10.89
CA ILE A 70 -17.99 1.10 -11.82
C ILE A 70 -17.45 1.34 -13.23
N VAL A 71 -17.68 0.38 -14.10
CA VAL A 71 -17.22 0.45 -15.50
C VAL A 71 -17.96 1.53 -16.27
N GLY A 72 -17.21 2.41 -16.95
CA GLY A 72 -17.76 3.44 -17.82
C GLY A 72 -16.81 4.61 -18.02
N ASP A 73 -16.35 4.81 -19.28
CA ASP A 73 -15.42 5.90 -19.63
C ASP A 73 -16.12 7.25 -19.80
N THR A 74 -17.44 7.25 -19.88
CA THR A 74 -18.28 8.45 -19.93
C THR A 74 -19.32 8.42 -18.83
N PRO A 75 -19.83 9.57 -18.37
CA PRO A 75 -20.88 9.62 -17.35
C PRO A 75 -22.14 8.84 -17.74
N ALA A 76 -22.53 8.88 -19.01
CA ALA A 76 -23.66 8.10 -19.52
C ALA A 76 -23.40 6.60 -19.51
N ALA A 77 -22.17 6.15 -19.81
CA ALA A 77 -21.79 4.75 -19.68
C ALA A 77 -21.78 4.29 -18.23
N ALA A 78 -21.21 5.09 -17.33
CA ALA A 78 -21.24 4.82 -15.89
C ALA A 78 -22.68 4.73 -15.37
N ALA A 79 -23.58 5.63 -15.78
CA ALA A 79 -24.98 5.59 -15.40
C ALA A 79 -25.69 4.30 -15.84
N ARG A 80 -25.41 3.81 -17.07
CA ARG A 80 -25.96 2.51 -17.53
C ARG A 80 -25.42 1.36 -16.68
N SER A 81 -24.16 1.37 -16.36
CA SER A 81 -23.55 0.34 -15.48
C SER A 81 -24.16 0.36 -14.08
N VAL A 82 -24.39 1.55 -13.51
CA VAL A 82 -25.11 1.70 -12.23
C VAL A 82 -26.53 1.18 -12.35
N ALA A 83 -27.26 1.57 -13.41
CA ALA A 83 -28.63 1.12 -13.61
C ALA A 83 -28.73 -0.42 -13.77
N ALA A 84 -27.78 -1.01 -14.50
CA ALA A 84 -27.70 -2.46 -14.63
C ALA A 84 -27.41 -3.16 -13.29
N MET A 85 -26.56 -2.55 -12.45
CA MET A 85 -26.21 -3.08 -11.13
C MET A 85 -27.39 -3.04 -10.15
N VAL A 86 -28.14 -1.94 -10.12
CA VAL A 86 -29.20 -1.73 -9.13
C VAL A 86 -30.58 -2.15 -9.61
N GLY A 87 -30.78 -2.28 -10.91
CA GLY A 87 -32.02 -2.72 -11.55
C GLY A 87 -33.21 -1.79 -11.35
N GLY A 88 -34.40 -2.25 -11.75
CA GLY A 88 -35.69 -1.59 -11.58
C GLY A 88 -36.10 -0.68 -12.73
N ALA A 89 -37.31 -0.10 -12.64
CA ALA A 89 -37.82 0.87 -13.61
C ALA A 89 -36.94 2.12 -13.63
N THR A 90 -36.69 2.68 -14.81
CA THR A 90 -35.78 3.80 -14.98
C THR A 90 -36.51 5.14 -15.11
N LEU A 91 -35.87 6.21 -14.62
CA LEU A 91 -36.24 7.59 -14.85
C LEU A 91 -35.05 8.32 -15.50
N ALA A 92 -35.25 8.85 -16.71
CA ALA A 92 -34.19 9.55 -17.42
C ALA A 92 -33.97 10.96 -16.84
N ALA A 93 -32.72 11.32 -16.57
CA ALA A 93 -32.31 12.65 -16.16
C ALA A 93 -31.49 13.33 -17.28
N PRO A 94 -31.48 14.69 -17.35
CA PRO A 94 -30.62 15.40 -18.27
C PRO A 94 -29.12 15.11 -18.05
N ALA A 95 -28.30 15.41 -19.05
CA ALA A 95 -26.84 15.32 -18.95
C ALA A 95 -26.23 16.55 -18.22
N ASP A 96 -26.94 17.07 -17.26
CA ASP A 96 -26.52 18.13 -16.35
C ASP A 96 -26.51 17.59 -14.90
N PRO A 97 -25.38 17.67 -14.18
CA PRO A 97 -25.26 17.17 -12.81
C PRO A 97 -26.28 17.76 -11.82
N LEU A 98 -26.62 19.04 -11.94
CA LEU A 98 -27.57 19.70 -11.06
C LEU A 98 -29.02 19.29 -11.37
N ALA A 99 -29.36 19.17 -12.65
CA ALA A 99 -30.67 18.69 -13.07
C ALA A 99 -30.91 17.24 -12.62
N ALA A 100 -29.88 16.39 -12.72
CA ALA A 100 -29.94 15.04 -12.19
C ALA A 100 -30.09 15.01 -10.67
N ALA A 101 -29.35 15.88 -9.95
CA ALA A 101 -29.42 16.00 -8.50
C ALA A 101 -30.80 16.49 -8.02
N ALA A 102 -31.44 17.41 -8.76
CA ALA A 102 -32.80 17.89 -8.48
C ALA A 102 -33.85 16.77 -8.64
N LEU A 103 -33.68 15.89 -9.62
CA LEU A 103 -34.65 14.84 -9.96
C LEU A 103 -34.49 13.57 -9.11
N ALA A 104 -33.28 13.33 -8.60
CA ALA A 104 -32.94 12.10 -7.90
C ALA A 104 -33.81 11.79 -6.66
N PRO A 105 -34.17 12.74 -5.79
CA PRO A 105 -35.08 12.48 -4.68
C PRO A 105 -36.46 12.00 -5.12
N LEU A 106 -36.97 12.51 -6.25
CA LEU A 106 -38.24 12.07 -6.83
C LEU A 106 -38.14 10.64 -7.38
N ALA A 107 -37.04 10.32 -8.07
CA ALA A 107 -36.76 8.95 -8.51
C ALA A 107 -36.72 7.96 -7.33
N SER A 108 -36.05 8.34 -6.26
CA SER A 108 -35.98 7.59 -5.01
C SER A 108 -37.39 7.36 -4.40
N ALA A 109 -38.19 8.42 -4.32
CA ALA A 109 -39.55 8.33 -3.76
C ALA A 109 -40.47 7.42 -4.58
N ARG A 110 -40.28 7.37 -5.90
CA ARG A 110 -41.02 6.52 -6.83
C ARG A 110 -40.45 5.10 -6.96
N GLY A 111 -39.35 4.80 -6.30
CA GLY A 111 -38.67 3.50 -6.43
C GLY A 111 -38.07 3.27 -7.83
N GLN A 112 -37.81 4.35 -8.58
CA GLN A 112 -37.23 4.30 -9.93
C GLN A 112 -35.71 4.50 -9.88
N THR A 113 -34.98 3.91 -10.82
CA THR A 113 -33.55 4.11 -10.99
C THR A 113 -33.28 5.31 -11.91
N LEU A 114 -32.62 6.34 -11.41
CA LEU A 114 -32.24 7.50 -12.21
C LEU A 114 -31.17 7.11 -13.24
N VAL A 115 -31.34 7.48 -14.51
CA VAL A 115 -30.37 7.25 -15.58
C VAL A 115 -29.93 8.62 -16.14
N TYR A 116 -28.67 8.96 -15.90
CA TYR A 116 -28.06 10.21 -16.33
C TYR A 116 -27.83 10.24 -17.86
N GLY A 117 -28.20 11.33 -18.51
CA GLY A 117 -27.90 11.60 -19.92
C GLY A 117 -29.02 11.32 -20.92
N GLY A 118 -30.24 10.96 -20.48
CA GLY A 118 -31.35 10.62 -21.38
C GLY A 118 -32.61 11.50 -21.23
N GLY A 119 -32.63 12.45 -20.30
CA GLY A 119 -33.77 13.29 -20.01
C GLY A 119 -33.64 14.73 -20.49
N THR A 120 -34.70 15.52 -20.30
CA THR A 120 -34.77 16.95 -20.61
C THR A 120 -35.22 17.76 -19.39
N GLY A 121 -34.97 19.06 -19.36
CA GLY A 121 -35.34 19.98 -18.32
C GLY A 121 -34.16 20.68 -17.66
N SER A 122 -34.36 21.91 -17.18
CA SER A 122 -33.36 22.64 -16.42
C SER A 122 -33.36 22.22 -14.95
N ALA A 123 -32.27 22.48 -14.25
CA ALA A 123 -32.11 22.15 -12.83
C ALA A 123 -33.24 22.79 -11.98
N ASP A 124 -33.57 24.05 -12.25
CA ASP A 124 -34.63 24.78 -11.50
C ASP A 124 -36.02 24.20 -11.76
N ALA A 125 -36.36 23.90 -13.02
CA ALA A 125 -37.65 23.32 -13.36
C ALA A 125 -37.83 21.92 -12.71
N LEU A 126 -36.80 21.08 -12.71
CA LEU A 126 -36.84 19.78 -12.07
C LEU A 126 -36.80 19.85 -10.54
N ALA A 127 -36.15 20.88 -9.98
CA ALA A 127 -36.20 21.17 -8.56
C ALA A 127 -37.61 21.56 -8.11
N ALA A 128 -38.25 22.48 -8.84
CA ALA A 128 -39.64 22.87 -8.59
C ALA A 128 -40.60 21.69 -8.70
N GLN A 129 -40.47 20.86 -9.73
CA GLN A 129 -41.23 19.62 -9.91
C GLN A 129 -41.06 18.66 -8.73
N THR A 130 -39.81 18.45 -8.27
CA THR A 130 -39.52 17.54 -7.16
C THR A 130 -40.06 18.10 -5.84
N LEU A 131 -39.92 19.41 -5.60
CA LEU A 131 -40.47 20.08 -4.43
C LEU A 131 -42.00 19.94 -4.37
N ALA A 132 -42.68 20.15 -5.48
CA ALA A 132 -44.15 19.99 -5.59
C ALA A 132 -44.59 18.54 -5.38
N ALA A 133 -43.79 17.57 -5.83
CA ALA A 133 -44.08 16.14 -5.68
C ALA A 133 -43.80 15.59 -4.27
N LEU A 134 -43.01 16.30 -3.44
CA LEU A 134 -42.64 15.91 -2.08
C LEU A 134 -43.06 16.95 -1.04
N PRO A 135 -44.37 17.33 -0.97
CA PRO A 135 -44.83 18.44 -0.14
C PRO A 135 -44.67 18.18 1.36
N GLY A 136 -44.74 16.92 1.78
CA GLY A 136 -44.62 16.49 3.19
C GLY A 136 -43.20 16.52 3.75
N SER A 137 -42.19 16.85 2.96
CA SER A 137 -40.84 16.91 3.45
C SER A 137 -40.64 18.05 4.45
N ARG A 138 -40.14 17.72 5.64
CA ARG A 138 -39.78 18.70 6.68
C ARG A 138 -38.50 19.46 6.35
N PHE A 139 -37.62 18.83 5.61
CA PHE A 139 -36.32 19.38 5.20
C PHE A 139 -36.32 19.69 3.71
N VAL A 140 -35.50 20.66 3.32
CA VAL A 140 -35.19 21.00 1.93
C VAL A 140 -33.68 21.27 1.86
N VAL A 141 -33.00 20.71 0.87
CA VAL A 141 -31.61 21.05 0.61
C VAL A 141 -31.55 22.21 -0.35
N LEU A 142 -30.86 23.28 0.03
CA LEU A 142 -30.60 24.43 -0.80
C LEU A 142 -29.16 24.47 -1.28
N ALA A 143 -28.96 24.41 -2.58
CA ALA A 143 -27.65 24.42 -3.25
C ALA A 143 -27.53 25.63 -4.19
N SER A 144 -26.37 25.83 -4.79
CA SER A 144 -26.14 26.86 -5.81
C SER A 144 -26.03 26.25 -7.19
N LEU A 145 -26.50 26.97 -8.22
CA LEU A 145 -26.34 26.61 -9.62
C LEU A 145 -24.88 26.75 -10.14
N ARG A 146 -24.01 27.42 -9.37
CA ARG A 146 -22.67 27.78 -9.84
C ARG A 146 -21.63 26.68 -9.76
N GLU A 147 -21.67 25.87 -8.69
CA GLU A 147 -20.65 24.87 -8.40
C GLU A 147 -21.28 23.52 -8.06
N PRO A 148 -21.47 22.62 -9.04
CA PRO A 148 -22.13 21.32 -8.83
C PRO A 148 -21.44 20.46 -7.76
N ALA A 149 -20.12 20.61 -7.58
CA ALA A 149 -19.36 19.84 -6.60
C ALA A 149 -19.82 20.07 -5.15
N TYR A 150 -20.38 21.24 -4.82
CA TYR A 150 -20.98 21.47 -3.49
C TYR A 150 -22.39 20.87 -3.37
N ALA A 151 -23.13 20.82 -4.47
CA ALA A 151 -24.50 20.32 -4.44
C ALA A 151 -24.59 18.81 -4.30
N LEU A 152 -23.67 18.06 -4.92
CA LEU A 152 -23.77 16.61 -5.08
C LEU A 152 -23.68 15.83 -3.77
N PRO A 153 -22.76 16.09 -2.80
CA PRO A 153 -22.78 15.38 -1.52
C PRO A 153 -24.09 15.53 -0.76
N ALA A 154 -24.64 16.74 -0.79
CA ALA A 154 -25.96 17.04 -0.23
C ALA A 154 -27.09 16.34 -0.97
N ALA A 155 -27.01 16.29 -2.31
CA ALA A 155 -27.99 15.60 -3.15
C ALA A 155 -28.02 14.09 -2.90
N TYR A 156 -26.89 13.46 -2.60
CA TYR A 156 -26.86 12.05 -2.16
C TYR A 156 -27.66 11.84 -0.87
N ALA A 157 -27.45 12.70 0.14
CA ALA A 157 -28.24 12.64 1.36
C ALA A 157 -29.72 12.94 1.08
N ALA A 158 -30.02 13.99 0.32
CA ALA A 158 -31.37 14.35 -0.07
C ALA A 158 -32.10 13.22 -0.80
N THR A 159 -31.41 12.54 -1.71
CA THR A 159 -31.93 11.40 -2.46
C THR A 159 -32.25 10.21 -1.57
N HIS A 160 -31.35 9.88 -0.64
CA HIS A 160 -31.56 8.78 0.32
C HIS A 160 -32.78 9.04 1.21
N PHE A 161 -32.85 10.23 1.76
CA PHE A 161 -33.93 10.63 2.70
C PHE A 161 -35.16 11.18 2.01
N ARG A 162 -35.23 11.17 0.66
CA ARG A 162 -36.37 11.68 -0.16
C ARG A 162 -36.72 13.12 0.14
N VAL A 163 -35.71 13.97 0.24
CA VAL A 163 -35.81 15.40 0.54
C VAL A 163 -35.57 16.18 -0.75
N PRO A 164 -36.39 17.18 -1.09
CA PRO A 164 -36.18 17.99 -2.29
C PRO A 164 -34.86 18.75 -2.26
N VAL A 165 -34.23 18.87 -3.44
CA VAL A 165 -33.10 19.78 -3.66
C VAL A 165 -33.59 20.95 -4.48
N VAL A 166 -33.34 22.16 -4.01
CA VAL A 166 -33.66 23.41 -4.69
C VAL A 166 -32.42 24.27 -4.85
N TYR A 167 -32.46 25.21 -5.75
CA TYR A 167 -31.31 26.03 -6.08
C TYR A 167 -31.53 27.48 -5.79
N ALA A 168 -30.45 28.18 -5.43
CA ALA A 168 -30.38 29.63 -5.33
C ALA A 168 -29.23 30.14 -6.21
N ASP A 169 -29.37 31.32 -6.72
CA ASP A 169 -28.30 32.06 -7.38
C ASP A 169 -27.76 33.18 -6.48
N ALA A 170 -26.96 34.10 -7.02
CA ALA A 170 -26.43 35.22 -6.26
C ALA A 170 -27.51 36.20 -5.79
N GLY A 171 -28.66 36.22 -6.45
CA GLY A 171 -29.82 37.04 -6.09
C GLY A 171 -30.68 36.43 -4.97
N GLY A 172 -30.37 35.20 -4.56
CA GLY A 172 -31.10 34.46 -3.52
C GLY A 172 -32.00 33.36 -4.06
N VAL A 173 -32.98 32.97 -3.25
CA VAL A 173 -33.92 31.90 -3.62
C VAL A 173 -35.01 32.50 -4.52
N PRO A 174 -35.40 31.84 -5.62
CA PRO A 174 -36.51 32.30 -6.48
C PRO A 174 -37.80 32.55 -5.69
N GLN A 175 -38.53 33.63 -6.01
CA GLN A 175 -39.69 34.08 -5.26
C GLN A 175 -40.85 33.08 -5.23
N ASP A 176 -41.03 32.33 -6.31
CA ASP A 176 -42.02 31.25 -6.45
C ASP A 176 -41.73 30.05 -5.53
N VAL A 177 -40.47 29.84 -5.18
CA VAL A 177 -40.02 28.77 -4.27
C VAL A 177 -40.09 29.19 -2.81
N LEU A 178 -39.83 30.49 -2.49
CA LEU A 178 -39.76 31.01 -1.13
C LEU A 178 -41.00 30.68 -0.30
N GLY A 179 -42.20 30.80 -0.89
CA GLY A 179 -43.46 30.51 -0.21
C GLY A 179 -43.54 29.04 0.26
N THR A 180 -43.01 28.13 -0.52
CA THR A 180 -43.01 26.69 -0.24
C THR A 180 -41.96 26.27 0.79
N LEU A 181 -40.92 27.09 0.99
CA LEU A 181 -39.86 26.85 1.97
C LEU A 181 -40.21 27.28 3.39
N ARG A 182 -41.24 28.15 3.54
CA ARG A 182 -41.68 28.58 4.86
C ARG A 182 -42.18 27.42 5.71
N GLY A 183 -41.69 27.37 6.95
CA GLY A 183 -42.02 26.28 7.88
C GLY A 183 -41.25 25.00 7.66
N LYS A 184 -40.31 24.95 6.70
CA LYS A 184 -39.37 23.84 6.50
C LYS A 184 -37.98 24.25 6.99
N THR A 185 -37.21 23.30 7.46
CA THR A 185 -35.78 23.50 7.76
C THR A 185 -34.98 23.42 6.47
N VAL A 186 -34.33 24.51 6.09
CA VAL A 186 -33.56 24.64 4.86
C VAL A 186 -32.09 24.36 5.17
N LEU A 187 -31.58 23.26 4.62
CA LEU A 187 -30.19 22.83 4.76
C LEU A 187 -29.34 23.44 3.63
N VAL A 188 -28.54 24.44 3.96
CA VAL A 188 -27.73 25.18 2.98
C VAL A 188 -26.45 24.45 2.69
N ALA A 189 -26.34 23.88 1.49
CA ALA A 189 -25.28 22.99 1.06
C ALA A 189 -24.07 23.69 0.41
N VAL A 190 -23.96 25.00 0.57
CA VAL A 190 -22.88 25.78 -0.04
C VAL A 190 -22.26 26.73 0.97
N PRO A 191 -20.97 27.05 0.84
CA PRO A 191 -20.30 28.02 1.72
C PRO A 191 -20.83 29.42 1.52
N GLU A 192 -20.59 30.28 2.50
CA GLU A 192 -21.15 31.65 2.54
C GLU A 192 -20.65 32.52 1.37
N ARG A 193 -19.43 32.26 0.87
CA ARG A 193 -18.89 32.96 -0.31
C ARG A 193 -19.72 32.77 -1.59
N LEU A 194 -20.46 31.64 -1.69
CA LEU A 194 -21.32 31.34 -2.84
C LEU A 194 -22.77 31.76 -2.63
N LEU A 195 -23.24 31.72 -1.40
CA LEU A 195 -24.60 32.14 -1.03
C LEU A 195 -24.55 32.83 0.36
N PRO A 196 -24.50 34.15 0.39
CA PRO A 196 -24.45 34.92 1.63
C PRO A 196 -25.68 34.67 2.53
N GLN A 197 -25.50 34.76 3.84
CA GLN A 197 -26.60 34.60 4.79
C GLN A 197 -27.71 35.63 4.59
N SER A 198 -27.37 36.85 4.13
CA SER A 198 -28.34 37.90 3.80
C SER A 198 -29.33 37.50 2.70
N ALA A 199 -28.92 36.62 1.77
CA ALA A 199 -29.78 36.10 0.70
C ALA A 199 -30.81 35.06 1.20
N LEU A 200 -30.74 34.66 2.48
CA LEU A 200 -31.56 33.63 3.10
C LEU A 200 -32.49 34.17 4.18
N ASN A 201 -32.65 35.49 4.25
CA ASN A 201 -33.47 36.15 5.26
C ASN A 201 -34.93 35.66 5.22
N GLY A 202 -35.49 35.38 6.41
CA GLY A 202 -36.86 34.87 6.55
C GLY A 202 -37.04 33.36 6.38
N LEU A 203 -35.95 32.59 6.20
CA LEU A 203 -35.96 31.14 6.17
C LEU A 203 -35.33 30.58 7.44
N ASP A 204 -35.83 29.43 7.92
CA ASP A 204 -35.19 28.63 8.96
C ASP A 204 -34.04 27.82 8.33
N THR A 205 -32.81 28.32 8.47
CA THR A 205 -31.65 27.78 7.74
C THR A 205 -30.62 27.16 8.67
N VAL A 206 -30.09 26.02 8.24
CA VAL A 206 -28.91 25.36 8.83
C VAL A 206 -27.85 25.20 7.74
N ARG A 207 -26.72 25.89 7.88
CA ARG A 207 -25.62 25.78 6.91
C ARG A 207 -24.78 24.55 7.19
N VAL A 208 -24.75 23.62 6.21
CA VAL A 208 -24.00 22.40 6.24
C VAL A 208 -22.98 22.46 5.08
N ALA A 209 -21.92 23.25 5.27
CA ALA A 209 -20.93 23.50 4.23
C ALA A 209 -19.52 23.74 4.79
N ARG A 210 -18.51 23.48 3.96
CA ARG A 210 -17.10 23.81 4.15
C ARG A 210 -16.56 24.35 2.83
N ASP A 211 -15.51 25.18 2.87
CA ASP A 211 -14.88 25.71 1.66
C ASP A 211 -14.08 24.64 0.90
N ASP A 212 -13.42 23.77 1.61
CA ASP A 212 -12.74 22.61 1.05
C ASP A 212 -13.75 21.53 0.66
N LEU A 213 -13.71 21.07 -0.60
CA LEU A 213 -14.67 20.12 -1.16
C LEU A 213 -14.59 18.73 -0.50
N TYR A 214 -13.38 18.30 -0.09
CA TYR A 214 -13.20 17.00 0.56
C TYR A 214 -13.82 17.04 1.96
N GLN A 215 -13.53 18.08 2.73
CA GLN A 215 -14.14 18.28 4.05
C GLN A 215 -15.65 18.51 3.95
N HIS A 216 -16.12 19.16 2.88
CA HIS A 216 -17.54 19.35 2.62
C HIS A 216 -18.27 18.03 2.42
N ALA A 217 -17.74 17.13 1.58
CA ALA A 217 -18.32 15.81 1.38
C ALA A 217 -18.34 14.98 2.68
N LEU A 218 -17.24 15.02 3.45
CA LEU A 218 -17.17 14.37 4.76
C LEU A 218 -18.16 14.96 5.77
N LEU A 219 -18.40 16.27 5.73
CA LEU A 219 -19.40 16.90 6.58
C LEU A 219 -20.80 16.33 6.29
N TRP A 220 -21.17 16.15 5.02
CA TRP A 220 -22.45 15.54 4.64
C TRP A 220 -22.55 14.07 5.03
N ALA A 221 -21.46 13.32 4.98
CA ALA A 221 -21.42 11.95 5.47
C ALA A 221 -21.62 11.85 6.99
N ARG A 222 -21.11 12.82 7.74
CA ARG A 222 -21.23 12.89 9.21
C ARG A 222 -22.53 13.55 9.68
N TYR A 223 -23.12 14.39 8.85
CA TYR A 223 -24.28 15.19 9.24
C TYR A 223 -25.47 14.32 9.59
N ARG A 224 -26.14 14.69 10.69
CA ARG A 224 -27.44 14.14 11.11
C ARG A 224 -28.25 15.19 11.86
N ASN A 225 -29.53 15.27 11.52
CA ASN A 225 -30.49 16.08 12.21
C ASN A 225 -31.82 15.29 12.32
N GLY A 226 -32.07 14.71 13.47
CA GLY A 226 -33.22 13.84 13.68
C GLY A 226 -33.23 12.63 12.74
N ALA A 227 -34.22 12.53 11.88
CA ALA A 227 -34.38 11.46 10.91
C ALA A 227 -33.63 11.71 9.59
N PHE A 228 -33.07 12.89 9.39
CA PHE A 228 -32.31 13.23 8.19
C PHE A 228 -30.80 13.16 8.41
N GLY A 229 -30.08 12.62 7.42
CA GLY A 229 -28.63 12.58 7.38
C GLY A 229 -28.04 11.26 7.80
N TRP A 230 -26.87 10.94 7.23
CA TRP A 230 -26.19 9.65 7.39
C TRP A 230 -25.69 9.42 8.82
N GLY A 231 -25.11 10.46 9.45
CA GLY A 231 -24.55 10.38 10.79
C GLY A 231 -23.44 9.35 10.93
N LEU A 232 -22.62 9.20 9.88
CA LEU A 232 -21.52 8.23 9.86
C LEU A 232 -20.33 8.75 10.64
N GLU A 233 -20.33 8.45 11.94
CA GLU A 233 -19.25 8.76 12.88
C GLU A 233 -18.78 7.49 13.60
N ARG A 234 -17.55 7.54 14.11
CA ARG A 234 -16.94 6.42 14.85
C ARG A 234 -17.81 6.02 16.04
N GLY A 235 -17.87 4.71 16.28
CA GLY A 235 -18.54 4.14 17.46
C GLY A 235 -19.99 3.77 17.25
N ARG A 236 -20.55 3.97 16.06
CA ARG A 236 -21.86 3.44 15.72
C ARG A 236 -21.73 2.02 15.20
N LYS A 237 -21.99 1.04 16.06
CA LYS A 237 -21.97 -0.39 15.73
C LYS A 237 -23.03 -0.84 14.70
N ASP A 238 -24.02 0.00 14.44
CA ASP A 238 -25.18 -0.25 13.57
C ASP A 238 -25.05 0.36 12.16
N ALA A 239 -23.94 1.04 11.86
CA ALA A 239 -23.76 1.69 10.58
C ALA A 239 -22.98 0.81 9.62
N TYR A 240 -23.70 0.17 8.69
CA TYR A 240 -23.07 -0.26 7.43
C TYR A 240 -22.63 1.01 6.68
N ALA A 241 -21.35 1.21 6.57
CA ALA A 241 -20.81 2.35 5.86
C ALA A 241 -20.40 1.93 4.45
N ASN A 242 -21.27 2.16 3.49
CA ASN A 242 -20.91 2.13 2.09
C ASN A 242 -20.67 3.55 1.62
N PHE A 243 -19.79 3.71 0.65
CA PHE A 243 -19.39 5.01 0.13
C PHE A 243 -19.38 5.01 -1.39
N VAL A 244 -19.65 6.16 -1.97
CA VAL A 244 -19.40 6.42 -3.39
C VAL A 244 -18.23 7.38 -3.47
N LEU A 245 -17.19 7.03 -4.22
CA LEU A 245 -15.98 7.82 -4.38
C LEU A 245 -15.89 8.39 -5.79
N ALA A 246 -15.81 9.71 -5.91
CA ALA A 246 -15.71 10.41 -7.18
C ALA A 246 -14.75 11.61 -7.09
N ASN A 247 -14.32 12.11 -8.25
CA ASN A 247 -13.51 13.31 -8.34
C ASN A 247 -14.42 14.55 -8.42
N PRO A 248 -14.27 15.57 -7.54
CA PRO A 248 -15.07 16.79 -7.62
C PRO A 248 -14.83 17.61 -8.90
N ALA A 249 -13.69 17.40 -9.58
CA ALA A 249 -13.42 18.02 -10.88
C ALA A 249 -14.30 17.46 -12.01
N ASP A 250 -14.88 16.26 -11.83
CA ASP A 250 -15.72 15.58 -12.82
C ASP A 250 -17.12 15.29 -12.24
N PRO A 251 -17.91 16.31 -11.91
CA PRO A 251 -19.18 16.15 -11.18
C PRO A 251 -20.23 15.30 -11.94
N ALA A 252 -20.12 15.19 -13.24
CA ALA A 252 -21.00 14.36 -14.05
C ALA A 252 -20.91 12.85 -13.72
N PHE A 253 -19.76 12.34 -13.33
CA PHE A 253 -19.63 10.96 -12.84
C PHE A 253 -20.32 10.75 -11.51
N ALA A 254 -20.18 11.70 -10.58
CA ALA A 254 -20.89 11.66 -9.31
C ALA A 254 -22.41 11.69 -9.51
N ALA A 255 -22.90 12.53 -10.44
CA ALA A 255 -24.32 12.61 -10.79
C ALA A 255 -24.82 11.29 -11.43
N ALA A 256 -24.01 10.67 -12.28
CA ALA A 256 -24.32 9.38 -12.90
C ALA A 256 -24.52 8.24 -11.88
N ALA A 257 -23.90 8.35 -10.71
CA ALA A 257 -23.96 7.34 -9.65
C ALA A 257 -24.98 7.66 -8.53
N LEU A 258 -25.80 8.71 -8.65
CA LEU A 258 -26.85 9.06 -7.69
C LEU A 258 -27.76 7.89 -7.26
N PRO A 259 -28.12 6.91 -8.13
CA PRO A 259 -28.89 5.75 -7.70
C PRO A 259 -28.25 4.96 -6.55
N LEU A 260 -26.94 4.99 -6.41
CA LEU A 260 -26.24 4.34 -5.30
C LEU A 260 -26.50 5.01 -3.94
N ALA A 261 -27.11 6.18 -3.90
CA ALA A 261 -27.57 6.79 -2.65
C ALA A 261 -28.77 6.08 -2.03
N TYR A 262 -29.56 5.35 -2.81
CA TYR A 262 -30.84 4.79 -2.34
C TYR A 262 -31.14 3.36 -2.81
N ARG A 263 -30.25 2.75 -3.63
CA ARG A 263 -30.39 1.37 -4.12
C ARG A 263 -29.10 0.59 -3.96
N GLY A 264 -29.22 -0.70 -3.72
CA GLY A 264 -28.09 -1.60 -3.50
C GLY A 264 -27.33 -1.29 -2.20
N ASN A 265 -26.02 -1.35 -2.23
CA ASN A 265 -25.16 -0.92 -1.13
C ASN A 265 -25.03 0.61 -1.15
N TYR A 266 -26.02 1.31 -0.61
CA TYR A 266 -26.10 2.77 -0.66
C TYR A 266 -25.23 3.46 0.40
N GLY A 267 -24.72 4.64 0.06
CA GLY A 267 -23.91 5.46 0.95
C GLY A 267 -23.71 6.88 0.46
N PRO A 268 -23.10 7.74 1.28
CA PRO A 268 -22.78 9.11 0.91
C PRO A 268 -21.72 9.17 -0.19
N LEU A 269 -21.74 10.30 -0.90
CA LEU A 269 -20.67 10.68 -1.80
C LEU A 269 -19.49 11.23 -1.01
N ILE A 270 -18.32 10.66 -1.23
CA ILE A 270 -17.03 11.14 -0.75
C ILE A 270 -16.19 11.58 -1.95
N TYR A 271 -15.43 12.63 -1.81
CA TYR A 271 -14.56 13.12 -2.86
C TYR A 271 -13.12 12.67 -2.69
N THR A 272 -12.46 12.44 -3.82
CA THR A 272 -11.03 12.18 -3.90
C THR A 272 -10.37 13.02 -4.99
N ALA A 273 -9.07 13.25 -4.88
CA ALA A 273 -8.29 13.74 -6.01
C ALA A 273 -8.02 12.61 -7.00
N ARG A 274 -7.55 12.97 -8.20
CA ARG A 274 -7.25 11.99 -9.26
C ARG A 274 -6.20 10.97 -8.83
N ASP A 275 -5.07 11.43 -8.31
CA ASP A 275 -3.87 10.61 -8.12
C ASP A 275 -3.54 10.32 -6.65
N VAL A 276 -4.32 10.91 -5.71
CA VAL A 276 -4.11 10.73 -4.28
C VAL A 276 -5.44 10.75 -3.52
N LEU A 277 -5.57 9.86 -2.55
CA LEU A 277 -6.65 9.97 -1.56
C LEU A 277 -6.28 11.09 -0.58
N PRO A 278 -7.06 12.19 -0.49
CA PRO A 278 -6.71 13.30 0.41
C PRO A 278 -6.56 12.82 1.85
N PRO A 279 -5.58 13.33 2.61
CA PRO A 279 -5.31 12.85 3.98
C PRO A 279 -6.52 12.89 4.91
N VAL A 280 -7.39 13.88 4.77
CA VAL A 280 -8.62 13.99 5.57
C VAL A 280 -9.62 12.87 5.25
N VAL A 281 -9.67 12.41 4.00
CA VAL A 281 -10.54 11.31 3.56
C VAL A 281 -9.95 9.97 3.98
N ASP A 282 -8.64 9.80 3.78
CA ASP A 282 -7.90 8.62 4.22
C ASP A 282 -8.08 8.41 5.73
N GLN A 283 -7.87 9.45 6.53
CA GLN A 283 -8.08 9.42 7.97
C GLN A 283 -9.54 9.10 8.35
N TYR A 284 -10.51 9.61 7.59
CA TYR A 284 -11.92 9.33 7.83
C TYR A 284 -12.24 7.85 7.57
N PHE A 285 -11.72 7.25 6.50
CA PHE A 285 -11.90 5.83 6.21
C PHE A 285 -11.24 4.95 7.27
N TRP A 286 -10.04 5.30 7.71
CA TRP A 286 -9.39 4.63 8.85
C TRP A 286 -10.24 4.66 10.13
N TYR A 287 -10.97 5.71 10.32
CA TYR A 287 -11.87 5.88 11.45
C TYR A 287 -13.01 4.86 11.46
N PHE A 288 -13.41 4.41 10.28
CA PHE A 288 -14.44 3.40 10.08
C PHE A 288 -13.88 1.99 9.97
N SER A 289 -12.58 1.86 9.78
CA SER A 289 -11.94 0.55 9.79
C SER A 289 -12.33 -0.19 11.06
N PRO A 290 -12.86 -1.43 10.99
CA PRO A 290 -13.18 -2.20 12.18
C PRO A 290 -11.95 -2.34 13.05
N ASP A 291 -12.13 -2.16 14.35
CA ASP A 291 -11.04 -2.31 15.29
C ASP A 291 -10.53 -3.76 15.24
N PHE A 292 -9.22 -3.91 15.17
CA PHE A 292 -8.56 -5.20 15.00
C PHE A 292 -8.93 -6.23 16.09
N PHE A 293 -9.25 -5.73 17.28
CA PHE A 293 -9.62 -6.55 18.45
C PHE A 293 -11.10 -6.91 18.52
N ASP A 294 -11.95 -6.25 17.72
CA ASP A 294 -13.32 -6.68 17.56
C ASP A 294 -13.36 -7.93 16.66
N ARG A 295 -14.23 -8.86 16.99
CA ARG A 295 -14.35 -10.10 16.25
C ARG A 295 -14.54 -9.81 14.75
N PRO A 296 -13.72 -10.38 13.86
CA PRO A 296 -13.83 -10.10 12.42
C PRO A 296 -15.19 -10.48 11.81
N SER A 297 -15.94 -11.37 12.49
CA SER A 297 -17.29 -11.76 12.11
C SER A 297 -18.36 -10.70 12.38
N ASP A 298 -18.09 -9.78 13.26
CA ASP A 298 -19.09 -8.84 13.79
C ASP A 298 -18.95 -7.43 13.19
N GLY A 299 -17.91 -7.22 12.38
CA GLY A 299 -17.66 -5.93 11.73
C GLY A 299 -18.58 -5.67 10.55
N PRO A 300 -19.12 -4.45 10.41
CA PRO A 300 -19.83 -4.07 9.20
C PRO A 300 -18.90 -4.14 7.99
N PHE A 301 -19.37 -4.75 6.91
CA PHE A 301 -18.66 -4.71 5.64
C PHE A 301 -18.77 -3.30 5.07
N MET A 302 -17.62 -2.67 4.85
CA MET A 302 -17.54 -1.36 4.26
C MET A 302 -17.13 -1.48 2.80
N ASN A 303 -17.88 -0.86 1.92
CA ASN A 303 -17.61 -0.91 0.49
C ASN A 303 -17.53 0.49 -0.09
N VAL A 304 -16.61 0.67 -1.03
CA VAL A 304 -16.49 1.88 -1.84
C VAL A 304 -16.81 1.57 -3.28
N ARG A 305 -17.71 2.35 -3.87
CA ARG A 305 -17.96 2.33 -5.31
C ARG A 305 -17.25 3.51 -5.94
N VAL A 306 -16.15 3.23 -6.63
CA VAL A 306 -15.38 4.25 -7.34
C VAL A 306 -16.04 4.54 -8.68
N VAL A 307 -16.36 5.81 -8.95
CA VAL A 307 -17.06 6.23 -10.17
C VAL A 307 -16.16 7.11 -11.03
N GLY A 308 -16.10 6.78 -12.28
CA GLY A 308 -15.25 7.44 -13.28
C GLY A 308 -14.06 6.60 -13.72
N PRO A 309 -13.51 6.91 -14.92
CA PRO A 309 -12.33 6.24 -15.45
C PRO A 309 -11.08 6.54 -14.61
N THR A 310 -10.00 5.83 -14.88
CA THR A 310 -8.71 6.05 -14.19
C THR A 310 -8.11 7.43 -14.47
N THR A 311 -8.55 8.10 -15.52
CA THR A 311 -8.21 9.50 -15.82
C THR A 311 -8.91 10.50 -14.89
N SER A 312 -10.03 10.12 -14.28
CA SER A 312 -10.78 10.93 -13.31
C SER A 312 -10.44 10.54 -11.87
N VAL A 313 -10.52 9.25 -11.54
CA VAL A 313 -10.10 8.70 -10.25
C VAL A 313 -9.08 7.60 -10.52
N GLY A 314 -7.82 7.86 -10.25
CA GLY A 314 -6.74 6.92 -10.49
C GLY A 314 -6.81 5.67 -9.61
N TYR A 315 -5.86 4.77 -9.85
CA TYR A 315 -5.80 3.53 -9.07
C TYR A 315 -5.37 3.76 -7.61
N VAL A 316 -4.46 4.72 -7.37
CA VAL A 316 -3.92 4.99 -6.02
C VAL A 316 -5.02 5.35 -5.01
N PRO A 317 -5.91 6.33 -5.26
CA PRO A 317 -6.99 6.61 -4.33
C PRO A 317 -7.98 5.43 -4.18
N GLN A 318 -8.20 4.64 -5.22
CA GLN A 318 -9.02 3.43 -5.14
C GLN A 318 -8.38 2.40 -4.19
N ALA A 319 -7.10 2.08 -4.39
CA ALA A 319 -6.37 1.13 -3.57
C ALA A 319 -6.22 1.61 -2.11
N ARG A 320 -6.00 2.91 -1.91
CA ARG A 320 -5.93 3.49 -0.56
C ARG A 320 -7.27 3.43 0.18
N SER A 321 -8.38 3.68 -0.51
CA SER A 321 -9.71 3.57 0.10
C SER A 321 -10.05 2.12 0.44
N ASP A 322 -9.69 1.16 -0.42
CA ASP A 322 -9.83 -0.26 -0.16
C ASP A 322 -9.07 -0.66 1.10
N PHE A 323 -7.81 -0.29 1.16
CA PHE A 323 -6.93 -0.56 2.28
C PHE A 323 -7.40 0.09 3.59
N ALA A 324 -7.80 1.37 3.54
CA ALA A 324 -8.23 2.09 4.74
C ALA A 324 -9.53 1.54 5.34
N LEU A 325 -10.39 0.89 4.54
CA LEU A 325 -11.65 0.30 4.98
C LEU A 325 -11.57 -1.21 5.22
N GLU A 326 -10.42 -1.82 4.93
CA GLU A 326 -10.29 -3.26 5.09
C GLU A 326 -10.22 -3.66 6.57
N THR A 327 -11.02 -4.65 6.91
CA THR A 327 -10.87 -5.39 8.16
C THR A 327 -9.73 -6.37 8.01
N HIS A 328 -8.66 -6.12 8.73
CA HIS A 328 -7.40 -6.86 8.64
C HIS A 328 -7.47 -8.38 8.62
N PRO A 329 -6.37 -8.99 8.38
CA PRO A 329 -5.88 -9.84 7.27
C PRO A 329 -6.56 -11.20 7.19
N TYR A 330 -7.47 -11.52 8.08
CA TYR A 330 -8.14 -12.82 8.14
C TYR A 330 -9.11 -13.09 6.98
N ARG A 331 -9.38 -12.09 6.15
CA ARG A 331 -10.35 -12.18 5.06
C ARG A 331 -9.75 -12.20 3.67
N ASN A 332 -8.44 -12.23 3.57
CA ASN A 332 -7.78 -12.30 2.29
C ASN A 332 -7.99 -13.67 1.66
N GLN A 333 -9.18 -13.88 1.15
CA GLN A 333 -9.42 -14.96 0.20
C GLN A 333 -8.77 -14.57 -1.12
N VAL A 334 -7.55 -15.03 -1.28
CA VAL A 334 -6.80 -14.91 -2.51
C VAL A 334 -7.58 -15.62 -3.62
N GLN A 335 -8.02 -14.86 -4.61
CA GLN A 335 -8.70 -15.42 -5.78
C GLN A 335 -7.73 -15.99 -6.81
N GLY A 336 -6.49 -16.25 -6.44
CA GLY A 336 -5.46 -16.79 -7.31
C GLY A 336 -4.10 -16.14 -7.05
N MET A 337 -3.06 -16.83 -7.49
CA MET A 337 -1.70 -16.37 -7.32
C MET A 337 -1.29 -15.48 -8.49
N SER A 338 -0.93 -14.23 -8.23
CA SER A 338 -0.43 -13.31 -9.26
C SER A 338 0.91 -13.76 -9.83
N GLY A 339 1.28 -13.26 -11.00
CA GLY A 339 2.61 -13.48 -11.57
C GLY A 339 3.75 -13.02 -10.65
N LEU A 340 3.57 -11.91 -9.91
CA LEU A 340 4.53 -11.46 -8.89
C LEU A 340 4.61 -12.40 -7.70
N ALA A 341 3.47 -12.91 -7.23
CA ALA A 341 3.45 -13.91 -6.16
C ALA A 341 4.15 -15.20 -6.60
N VAL A 342 3.90 -15.67 -7.83
CA VAL A 342 4.61 -16.83 -8.40
C VAL A 342 6.13 -16.60 -8.41
N LEU A 343 6.59 -15.43 -8.86
CA LEU A 343 8.01 -15.09 -8.85
C LEU A 343 8.59 -15.02 -7.43
N GLY A 344 7.85 -14.44 -6.49
CA GLY A 344 8.25 -14.39 -5.08
C GLY A 344 8.37 -15.78 -4.47
N TRP A 345 7.40 -16.65 -4.69
CA TRP A 345 7.46 -18.03 -4.22
C TRP A 345 8.52 -18.85 -4.93
N ALA A 346 8.71 -18.67 -6.23
CA ALA A 346 9.83 -19.29 -6.93
C ALA A 346 11.17 -18.87 -6.32
N TRP A 347 11.33 -17.61 -5.93
CA TRP A 347 12.51 -17.12 -5.23
C TRP A 347 12.73 -17.83 -3.89
N VAL A 348 11.67 -18.00 -3.09
CA VAL A 348 11.73 -18.74 -1.82
C VAL A 348 12.07 -20.19 -2.04
N PHE A 349 11.45 -20.86 -3.02
CA PHE A 349 11.74 -22.26 -3.33
C PHE A 349 13.17 -22.47 -3.82
N VAL A 350 13.70 -21.60 -4.66
CA VAL A 350 15.11 -21.62 -5.07
C VAL A 350 16.02 -21.39 -3.85
N GLY A 351 15.67 -20.48 -2.97
CA GLY A 351 16.38 -20.25 -1.72
C GLY A 351 16.38 -21.47 -0.80
N LEU A 352 15.23 -22.12 -0.64
CA LEU A 352 15.10 -23.34 0.17
C LEU A 352 15.88 -24.50 -0.43
N ALA A 353 15.73 -24.76 -1.72
CA ALA A 353 16.49 -25.81 -2.41
C ALA A 353 17.99 -25.55 -2.34
N GLY A 354 18.41 -24.30 -2.55
CA GLY A 354 19.80 -23.88 -2.41
C GLY A 354 20.33 -24.01 -0.99
N ALA A 355 19.52 -23.71 0.02
CA ALA A 355 19.88 -23.89 1.43
C ALA A 355 20.08 -25.37 1.78
N ILE A 356 19.17 -26.24 1.34
CA ILE A 356 19.28 -27.70 1.51
C ILE A 356 20.55 -28.21 0.78
N TRP A 357 20.75 -27.80 -0.47
CA TRP A 357 21.96 -28.14 -1.21
C TRP A 357 23.24 -27.70 -0.48
N ALA A 358 23.24 -26.50 0.11
CA ALA A 358 24.41 -25.99 0.83
C ALA A 358 24.76 -26.80 2.07
N LEU A 359 23.80 -27.44 2.75
CA LEU A 359 24.08 -28.36 3.86
C LEU A 359 25.00 -29.52 3.43
N PHE A 360 24.85 -30.00 2.18
CA PHE A 360 25.70 -31.06 1.62
C PHE A 360 26.95 -30.49 0.93
N ALA A 361 26.85 -29.32 0.31
CA ALA A 361 27.95 -28.70 -0.42
C ALA A 361 29.02 -28.11 0.51
N ILE A 362 28.66 -27.60 1.69
CA ILE A 362 29.61 -27.03 2.64
C ILE A 362 30.63 -28.05 3.13
N PRO A 363 30.24 -29.24 3.64
CA PRO A 363 31.22 -30.26 4.04
C PRO A 363 32.13 -30.73 2.89
N ALA A 364 31.59 -30.79 1.66
CA ALA A 364 32.36 -31.20 0.49
C ALA A 364 33.37 -30.14 0.03
N ARG A 365 32.99 -28.84 0.10
CA ARG A 365 33.83 -27.72 -0.34
C ARG A 365 34.73 -27.17 0.76
N ILE A 366 34.29 -27.24 1.99
CA ILE A 366 34.96 -26.74 3.17
C ILE A 366 34.93 -27.82 4.25
N PRO A 367 35.73 -28.90 4.11
CA PRO A 367 35.62 -30.08 4.98
C PRO A 367 35.83 -29.77 6.47
N ASP A 368 36.68 -28.77 6.75
CA ASP A 368 36.97 -28.32 8.13
C ASP A 368 36.06 -27.17 8.62
N ALA A 369 34.95 -26.91 7.91
CA ALA A 369 34.01 -25.89 8.34
C ALA A 369 33.42 -26.23 9.71
N GLY A 370 33.61 -25.33 10.67
CA GLY A 370 32.98 -25.41 11.98
C GLY A 370 31.45 -25.28 11.94
N PHE A 371 30.83 -25.22 13.10
CA PHE A 371 29.37 -25.10 13.22
C PHE A 371 28.80 -23.85 12.54
N TYR A 372 29.44 -22.69 12.68
CA TYR A 372 28.90 -21.42 12.22
C TYR A 372 28.73 -21.32 10.70
N PRO A 373 29.70 -21.68 9.85
CA PRO A 373 29.49 -21.70 8.39
C PRO A 373 28.37 -22.64 7.92
N ARG A 374 28.19 -23.75 8.62
CA ARG A 374 27.08 -24.69 8.35
C ARG A 374 25.72 -24.13 8.73
N LEU A 375 25.68 -23.14 9.60
CA LEU A 375 24.43 -22.47 10.01
C LEU A 375 24.13 -21.24 9.15
N TYR A 376 25.08 -20.30 9.03
CA TYR A 376 24.77 -19.01 8.41
C TYR A 376 24.63 -19.04 6.91
N TRP A 377 25.34 -19.93 6.20
CA TRP A 377 25.21 -20.03 4.76
C TRP A 377 23.86 -20.57 4.30
N PRO A 378 23.37 -21.72 4.79
CA PRO A 378 22.01 -22.16 4.45
C PRO A 378 20.95 -21.13 4.79
N LEU A 379 21.06 -20.49 5.96
CA LEU A 379 20.14 -19.43 6.37
C LEU A 379 20.19 -18.23 5.42
N ALA A 380 21.39 -17.78 5.05
CA ALA A 380 21.56 -16.67 4.11
C ALA A 380 21.02 -17.02 2.71
N ILE A 381 21.26 -18.23 2.24
CA ILE A 381 20.76 -18.69 0.93
C ILE A 381 19.22 -18.74 0.97
N PHE A 382 18.64 -19.23 2.04
CA PHE A 382 17.19 -19.22 2.20
C PHE A 382 16.62 -17.80 2.18
N VAL A 383 17.18 -16.89 2.97
CA VAL A 383 16.70 -15.50 3.11
C VAL A 383 16.95 -14.68 1.86
N LEU A 384 18.07 -14.85 1.18
CA LEU A 384 18.44 -14.08 -0.01
C LEU A 384 18.06 -14.76 -1.32
N GLY A 385 17.58 -16.00 -1.28
CA GLY A 385 17.21 -16.77 -2.46
C GLY A 385 18.37 -16.96 -3.45
N PRO A 386 18.13 -16.76 -4.75
CA PRO A 386 19.17 -16.88 -5.80
C PRO A 386 20.42 -16.02 -5.53
N VAL A 387 20.24 -14.83 -4.96
CA VAL A 387 21.35 -13.92 -4.62
C VAL A 387 22.27 -14.56 -3.57
N GLY A 388 21.71 -15.20 -2.54
CA GLY A 388 22.47 -15.91 -1.52
C GLY A 388 23.24 -17.11 -2.09
N LEU A 389 22.62 -17.85 -3.02
CA LEU A 389 23.24 -18.97 -3.70
C LEU A 389 24.44 -18.52 -4.56
N ILE A 390 24.25 -17.47 -5.36
CA ILE A 390 25.33 -16.86 -6.16
C ILE A 390 26.45 -16.36 -5.24
N ALA A 391 26.10 -15.70 -4.14
CA ALA A 391 27.07 -15.20 -3.16
C ALA A 391 27.89 -16.33 -2.54
N PHE A 392 27.26 -17.47 -2.21
CA PHE A 392 27.94 -18.64 -1.69
C PHE A 392 28.92 -19.21 -2.72
N VAL A 393 28.46 -19.50 -3.94
CA VAL A 393 29.30 -20.04 -5.00
C VAL A 393 30.49 -19.12 -5.32
N ALA A 394 30.20 -17.82 -5.46
CA ALA A 394 31.23 -16.82 -5.75
C ALA A 394 32.25 -16.68 -4.61
N SER A 395 31.82 -16.82 -3.36
CA SER A 395 32.72 -16.70 -2.21
C SER A 395 33.74 -17.82 -2.09
N TYR A 396 33.46 -19.02 -2.62
CA TYR A 396 34.29 -20.21 -2.47
C TYR A 396 34.85 -20.76 -3.80
N GLN A 397 35.03 -19.91 -4.79
CA GLN A 397 35.69 -20.26 -6.03
C GLN A 397 37.23 -20.33 -5.91
N GLY A 398 37.82 -19.89 -4.80
CA GLY A 398 39.26 -19.86 -4.55
C GLY A 398 39.79 -21.22 -4.04
N ARG A 399 41.13 -21.42 -4.21
CA ARG A 399 41.83 -22.60 -3.71
C ARG A 399 42.10 -22.48 -2.21
N MET A 400 41.84 -23.55 -1.45
CA MET A 400 42.17 -23.62 -0.04
C MET A 400 43.70 -23.75 0.13
N VAL A 401 44.31 -22.84 0.92
CA VAL A 401 45.77 -22.73 0.99
C VAL A 401 46.38 -23.34 2.25
N ASN A 402 45.61 -23.55 3.32
CA ASN A 402 46.19 -24.10 4.55
C ASN A 402 45.22 -25.03 5.28
N ARG A 403 45.67 -26.27 5.52
CA ARG A 403 44.89 -27.30 6.24
C ARG A 403 45.23 -27.42 7.73
N THR A 404 46.25 -26.68 8.18
CA THR A 404 46.79 -26.85 9.54
C THR A 404 46.15 -25.94 10.60
N GLN A 405 45.40 -24.94 10.19
CA GLN A 405 44.63 -24.10 11.11
C GLN A 405 43.23 -24.69 11.34
N ARG A 406 42.66 -24.53 12.56
CA ARG A 406 41.30 -24.96 12.90
C ARG A 406 40.22 -24.46 11.93
N MET A 407 40.57 -23.53 11.05
CA MET A 407 39.69 -22.98 10.04
C MET A 407 40.39 -22.88 8.69
N PRO A 408 39.75 -23.33 7.59
CA PRO A 408 40.34 -23.28 6.26
C PRO A 408 40.52 -21.82 5.81
N VAL A 409 41.74 -21.47 5.42
CA VAL A 409 42.04 -20.13 4.88
C VAL A 409 41.99 -20.19 3.37
N PHE A 410 41.04 -19.50 2.78
CA PHE A 410 40.96 -19.31 1.33
C PHE A 410 41.64 -18.00 0.94
N VAL A 411 42.51 -18.04 -0.07
CA VAL A 411 43.01 -16.82 -0.70
C VAL A 411 41.91 -16.26 -1.60
N ARG A 412 41.18 -15.30 -1.06
CA ARG A 412 40.04 -14.68 -1.73
C ARG A 412 40.25 -13.20 -1.96
N PRO A 413 39.79 -12.66 -3.10
CA PRO A 413 39.87 -11.24 -3.34
C PRO A 413 39.02 -10.46 -2.30
N PRO A 414 39.34 -9.16 -2.04
CA PRO A 414 38.64 -8.37 -1.01
C PRO A 414 37.12 -8.40 -1.10
N TRP A 415 36.60 -8.49 -2.30
CA TRP A 415 35.15 -8.54 -2.52
C TRP A 415 34.53 -9.85 -2.00
N ALA A 416 35.10 -10.99 -2.36
CA ALA A 416 34.57 -12.28 -1.91
C ALA A 416 34.62 -12.38 -0.38
N ARG A 417 35.64 -11.76 0.21
CA ARG A 417 35.76 -11.58 1.67
C ARG A 417 34.66 -10.67 2.22
N ALA A 418 34.36 -9.56 1.51
CA ALA A 418 33.30 -8.62 1.89
C ALA A 418 31.92 -9.27 1.78
N VAL A 419 31.66 -10.04 0.72
CA VAL A 419 30.42 -10.82 0.55
C VAL A 419 30.21 -11.77 1.74
N SER A 420 31.20 -12.59 2.06
CA SER A 420 31.12 -13.51 3.20
C SER A 420 30.95 -12.77 4.52
N ALA A 421 31.70 -11.69 4.72
CA ALA A 421 31.61 -10.86 5.93
C ALA A 421 30.25 -10.19 6.09
N THR A 422 29.63 -9.78 4.98
CA THR A 422 28.28 -9.20 4.98
C THR A 422 27.26 -10.27 5.36
N ILE A 423 27.27 -11.40 4.68
CA ILE A 423 26.37 -12.53 4.95
C ILE A 423 26.47 -13.00 6.40
N MET A 424 27.70 -13.20 6.88
CA MET A 424 27.96 -13.61 8.24
C MET A 424 27.39 -12.62 9.27
N GLY A 425 27.49 -11.30 9.00
CA GLY A 425 27.01 -10.26 9.92
C GLY A 425 25.51 -10.00 9.90
N MET A 426 24.80 -10.42 8.84
CA MET A 426 23.40 -10.05 8.67
C MET A 426 22.41 -11.23 8.58
N SER A 427 22.85 -12.44 8.22
CA SER A 427 21.96 -13.56 7.93
C SER A 427 20.98 -13.89 9.05
N VAL A 428 21.47 -13.97 10.28
CA VAL A 428 20.64 -14.28 11.47
C VAL A 428 19.69 -13.10 11.78
N GLY A 429 20.19 -11.87 11.74
CA GLY A 429 19.38 -10.68 12.02
C GLY A 429 18.30 -10.46 10.96
N MET A 430 18.60 -10.70 9.69
CA MET A 430 17.60 -10.59 8.63
C MET A 430 16.53 -11.67 8.70
N ALA A 431 16.94 -12.92 8.96
CA ALA A 431 15.98 -14.00 9.18
C ALA A 431 15.03 -13.68 10.36
N PHE A 432 15.59 -13.16 11.45
CA PHE A 432 14.78 -12.68 12.58
C PHE A 432 13.82 -11.55 12.17
N MET A 433 14.30 -10.54 11.44
CA MET A 433 13.46 -9.42 10.99
C MET A 433 12.32 -9.91 10.10
N ILE A 434 12.59 -10.79 9.13
CA ILE A 434 11.55 -11.37 8.27
C ILE A 434 10.53 -12.16 9.11
N ALA A 435 10.99 -13.00 10.03
CA ALA A 435 10.11 -13.79 10.89
C ALA A 435 9.22 -12.91 11.76
N VAL A 436 9.79 -11.87 12.38
CA VAL A 436 9.01 -10.91 13.20
C VAL A 436 7.99 -10.17 12.33
N MET A 437 8.40 -9.67 11.18
CA MET A 437 7.50 -8.97 10.27
C MET A 437 6.35 -9.88 9.80
N TYR A 438 6.66 -11.13 9.47
CA TYR A 438 5.65 -12.11 9.10
C TYR A 438 4.67 -12.41 10.23
N LEU A 439 5.17 -12.61 11.46
CA LEU A 439 4.35 -12.84 12.65
C LEU A 439 3.46 -11.62 12.96
N LEU A 440 4.00 -10.42 12.86
CA LEU A 440 3.23 -9.19 13.04
C LEU A 440 2.09 -9.08 12.03
N MET A 441 2.33 -9.44 10.77
CA MET A 441 1.28 -9.46 9.76
C MET A 441 0.24 -10.55 9.99
N LEU A 442 0.65 -11.76 10.35
CA LEU A 442 -0.30 -12.83 10.67
C LEU A 442 -1.24 -12.44 11.82
N ASN A 443 -0.75 -11.62 12.74
CA ASN A 443 -1.55 -11.08 13.85
C ASN A 443 -2.22 -9.73 13.51
N GLY A 444 -2.16 -9.29 12.24
CA GLY A 444 -2.82 -8.07 11.78
C GLY A 444 -2.28 -6.78 12.40
N MET A 445 -1.09 -6.81 12.95
CA MET A 445 -0.50 -5.58 13.47
C MET A 445 -0.18 -4.61 12.33
N PRO A 446 -0.65 -3.35 12.41
CA PRO A 446 -0.53 -2.37 11.34
C PRO A 446 0.88 -1.77 11.23
N LEU A 447 1.93 -2.60 11.33
CA LEU A 447 3.31 -2.12 11.23
C LEU A 447 3.54 -1.36 9.92
N PHE A 448 2.91 -1.83 8.86
CA PHE A 448 3.02 -1.23 7.54
C PHE A 448 2.10 -0.04 7.33
N THR A 449 0.97 0.02 8.00
CA THR A 449 0.08 1.18 7.93
C THR A 449 0.77 2.43 8.49
N TRP A 450 1.57 2.28 9.51
CA TRP A 450 2.35 3.38 10.07
C TRP A 450 3.51 3.79 9.16
N LEU A 451 4.11 2.85 8.44
CA LEU A 451 5.13 3.13 7.42
C LEU A 451 4.57 3.81 6.18
N SER A 452 3.29 3.58 5.85
CA SER A 452 2.68 4.11 4.64
C SER A 452 2.23 5.57 4.75
N PHE A 453 2.08 6.12 5.97
CA PHE A 453 1.56 7.47 6.17
C PHE A 453 2.58 8.60 5.99
N THR A 454 3.87 8.29 5.90
CA THR A 454 4.88 9.34 5.82
C THR A 454 5.89 9.04 4.73
N PRO A 455 6.12 9.97 3.79
CA PRO A 455 7.14 9.83 2.74
C PRO A 455 8.55 9.64 3.30
N LEU A 456 8.75 10.01 4.57
CA LEU A 456 9.96 9.81 5.36
C LEU A 456 9.52 9.19 6.69
N PHE A 457 9.27 7.89 6.72
CA PHE A 457 8.74 7.18 7.90
C PHE A 457 9.55 7.40 9.19
N TRP A 458 10.80 7.80 9.08
CA TRP A 458 11.67 8.19 10.18
C TRP A 458 11.30 9.51 10.84
N LEU A 459 10.75 10.45 10.07
CA LEU A 459 10.51 11.83 10.52
C LEU A 459 9.04 12.13 10.82
N GLY A 460 8.13 11.28 10.34
CA GLY A 460 6.69 11.57 10.39
C GLY A 460 5.91 10.89 11.51
N SER A 461 6.42 9.77 12.05
CA SER A 461 5.77 9.05 13.14
C SER A 461 6.79 8.57 14.17
N PRO A 462 6.76 9.12 15.40
CA PRO A 462 7.63 8.66 16.49
C PRO A 462 7.47 7.15 16.77
N MET A 463 6.29 6.60 16.56
CA MET A 463 6.02 5.18 16.79
C MET A 463 6.67 4.30 15.72
N ALA A 464 6.62 4.70 14.44
CA ALA A 464 7.30 3.98 13.37
C ALA A 464 8.83 3.98 13.57
N ALA A 465 9.39 5.12 13.96
CA ALA A 465 10.80 5.22 14.32
C ALA A 465 11.17 4.32 15.51
N LEU A 466 10.34 4.31 16.57
CA LEU A 466 10.53 3.43 17.71
C LEU A 466 10.49 1.95 17.33
N MET A 467 9.52 1.53 16.53
CA MET A 467 9.40 0.14 16.09
C MET A 467 10.58 -0.28 15.21
N TRP A 468 11.07 0.62 14.34
CA TRP A 468 12.28 0.36 13.56
C TRP A 468 13.51 0.20 14.47
N ILE A 469 13.71 1.12 15.42
CA ILE A 469 14.81 1.06 16.38
C ILE A 469 14.76 -0.23 17.20
N LEU A 470 13.59 -0.61 17.69
CA LEU A 470 13.42 -1.85 18.46
C LEU A 470 13.70 -3.08 17.60
N MET A 471 13.17 -3.16 16.40
CA MET A 471 13.32 -4.33 15.54
C MET A 471 14.76 -4.48 15.06
N VAL A 472 15.38 -3.41 14.55
CA VAL A 472 16.78 -3.42 14.11
C VAL A 472 17.72 -3.57 15.30
N GLY A 473 17.46 -2.88 16.40
CA GLY A 473 18.22 -3.01 17.64
C GLY A 473 18.21 -4.44 18.19
N LEU A 474 17.05 -5.07 18.25
CA LEU A 474 16.92 -6.46 18.69
C LEU A 474 17.61 -7.42 17.71
N ALA A 475 17.50 -7.21 16.40
CA ALA A 475 18.23 -7.97 15.39
C ALA A 475 19.76 -7.86 15.54
N ILE A 476 20.28 -6.65 15.83
CA ILE A 476 21.68 -6.41 16.12
C ILE A 476 22.11 -7.17 17.39
N LEU A 477 21.33 -7.07 18.46
CA LEU A 477 21.63 -7.74 19.73
C LEU A 477 21.64 -9.27 19.54
N LEU A 478 20.60 -9.84 18.93
CA LEU A 478 20.52 -11.27 18.67
C LEU A 478 21.68 -11.76 17.80
N SER A 479 21.95 -11.07 16.69
CA SER A 479 23.08 -11.41 15.81
C SER A 479 24.42 -11.31 16.55
N THR A 480 24.59 -10.30 17.41
CA THR A 480 25.85 -10.09 18.14
C THR A 480 26.02 -11.09 19.26
N PHE A 481 25.03 -11.25 20.13
CA PHE A 481 25.18 -12.05 21.35
C PHE A 481 25.03 -13.55 21.08
N LEU A 482 24.11 -13.97 20.23
CA LEU A 482 23.84 -15.38 19.99
C LEU A 482 24.67 -15.99 18.87
N PHE A 483 25.20 -15.17 17.95
CA PHE A 483 25.84 -15.68 16.77
C PHE A 483 27.28 -15.15 16.55
N MET A 484 27.44 -13.85 16.26
CA MET A 484 28.75 -13.30 15.87
C MET A 484 29.75 -13.23 17.01
N GLY A 485 29.30 -12.92 18.21
CA GLY A 485 30.15 -12.85 19.41
C GLY A 485 30.78 -14.19 19.74
N PRO A 486 29.98 -15.25 19.97
CA PRO A 486 30.52 -16.60 20.20
C PRO A 486 31.41 -17.10 19.06
N MET A 487 31.00 -16.85 17.81
CA MET A 487 31.77 -17.23 16.64
C MET A 487 33.17 -16.58 16.61
N LEU A 488 33.24 -15.25 16.82
CA LEU A 488 34.54 -14.55 16.86
C LEU A 488 35.37 -14.92 18.09
N ALA A 489 34.74 -15.21 19.22
CA ALA A 489 35.41 -15.72 20.40
C ALA A 489 36.10 -17.06 20.11
N GLU A 490 35.38 -18.00 19.49
CA GLU A 490 35.92 -19.31 19.10
C GLU A 490 37.04 -19.19 18.04
N MET A 491 36.79 -18.38 17.00
CA MET A 491 37.77 -18.16 15.91
C MET A 491 39.10 -17.59 16.40
N ASN A 492 39.04 -16.65 17.34
CA ASN A 492 40.21 -15.95 17.84
C ASN A 492 40.76 -16.55 19.15
N LEU A 493 40.18 -17.66 19.65
CA LEU A 493 40.51 -18.26 20.93
C LEU A 493 40.47 -17.27 22.10
N GLN A 494 39.44 -16.43 22.13
CA GLN A 494 39.26 -15.36 23.09
C GLN A 494 38.01 -15.59 23.96
N PRO A 495 37.93 -14.96 25.17
CA PRO A 495 36.72 -15.01 25.97
C PRO A 495 35.50 -14.46 25.21
N TYR A 496 34.34 -14.99 25.54
CA TYR A 496 33.04 -14.63 24.91
C TYR A 496 32.82 -13.12 24.81
N TRP A 497 33.05 -12.39 25.90
CA TRP A 497 32.81 -10.94 25.92
C TRP A 497 33.76 -10.14 24.99
N GLN A 498 34.94 -10.64 24.74
CA GLN A 498 35.85 -10.02 23.76
C GLN A 498 35.33 -10.25 22.34
N GLY A 499 34.82 -11.45 22.05
CA GLY A 499 34.15 -11.75 20.80
C GLY A 499 32.94 -10.85 20.55
N VAL A 500 32.08 -10.65 21.57
CA VAL A 500 30.94 -9.74 21.53
C VAL A 500 31.37 -8.30 21.26
N ARG A 501 32.39 -7.80 21.96
CA ARG A 501 32.92 -6.44 21.81
C ARG A 501 33.47 -6.21 20.38
N MET A 502 34.09 -7.21 19.78
CA MET A 502 34.58 -7.15 18.40
C MET A 502 33.43 -7.24 17.37
N ALA A 503 32.42 -8.04 17.66
CA ALA A 503 31.29 -8.26 16.78
C ALA A 503 30.34 -7.04 16.67
N PHE A 504 30.02 -6.43 17.80
CA PHE A 504 28.96 -5.43 17.91
C PHE A 504 29.05 -4.29 16.88
N PRO A 505 30.16 -3.54 16.76
CA PRO A 505 30.22 -2.40 15.84
C PRO A 505 30.10 -2.84 14.37
N THR A 506 30.64 -3.99 14.02
CA THR A 506 30.62 -4.49 12.63
C THR A 506 29.27 -5.07 12.26
N VAL A 507 28.55 -5.71 13.20
CA VAL A 507 27.18 -6.17 13.02
C VAL A 507 26.24 -4.96 12.95
N ALA A 508 26.39 -3.99 13.84
CA ALA A 508 25.56 -2.78 13.85
C ALA A 508 25.61 -2.03 12.50
N VAL A 509 26.82 -1.76 11.99
CA VAL A 509 26.99 -1.11 10.68
C VAL A 509 26.33 -1.94 9.55
N SER A 510 26.53 -3.25 9.56
CA SER A 510 25.94 -4.14 8.54
C SER A 510 24.42 -4.15 8.60
N MET A 511 23.84 -4.26 9.80
CA MET A 511 22.40 -4.36 10.00
C MET A 511 21.69 -3.03 9.74
N ILE A 512 22.29 -1.89 10.14
CA ILE A 512 21.73 -0.57 9.82
C ILE A 512 21.73 -0.35 8.32
N ALA A 513 22.83 -0.64 7.62
CA ALA A 513 22.88 -0.50 6.17
C ALA A 513 21.91 -1.47 5.46
N ALA A 514 21.78 -2.71 5.95
CA ALA A 514 20.82 -3.67 5.43
C ALA A 514 19.37 -3.20 5.64
N SER A 515 19.06 -2.66 6.82
CA SER A 515 17.71 -2.19 7.11
C SER A 515 17.30 -1.01 6.24
N VAL A 516 18.22 -0.09 5.91
CA VAL A 516 17.95 1.00 4.97
C VAL A 516 17.52 0.47 3.60
N GLY A 517 18.22 -0.49 3.05
CA GLY A 517 17.86 -1.10 1.75
C GLY A 517 16.57 -1.91 1.83
N MET A 518 16.45 -2.73 2.88
CA MET A 518 15.29 -3.60 3.08
C MET A 518 14.00 -2.79 3.27
N PHE A 519 14.00 -1.84 4.19
CA PHE A 519 12.82 -1.02 4.45
C PHE A 519 12.56 0.01 3.34
N GLY A 520 13.60 0.52 2.70
CA GLY A 520 13.46 1.41 1.56
C GLY A 520 12.74 0.74 0.39
N LEU A 521 13.11 -0.51 0.06
CA LEU A 521 12.42 -1.27 -0.98
C LEU A 521 11.00 -1.68 -0.56
N ALA A 522 10.81 -2.14 0.68
CA ALA A 522 9.50 -2.50 1.20
C ALA A 522 8.55 -1.29 1.21
N TRP A 523 9.05 -0.12 1.62
CA TRP A 523 8.31 1.12 1.58
C TRP A 523 7.93 1.53 0.14
N TRP A 524 8.87 1.40 -0.80
CA TRP A 524 8.62 1.70 -2.21
C TRP A 524 7.53 0.78 -2.79
N TRP A 525 7.62 -0.53 -2.53
CA TRP A 525 6.59 -1.48 -2.93
C TRP A 525 5.21 -1.07 -2.42
N GLN A 526 5.14 -0.74 -1.15
CA GLN A 526 3.91 -0.45 -0.44
C GLN A 526 3.22 0.85 -0.88
N ASN A 527 4.02 1.91 -1.11
CA ASN A 527 3.46 3.23 -1.34
C ASN A 527 3.35 3.60 -2.82
N TRP A 528 4.13 2.95 -3.69
CA TRP A 528 4.22 3.34 -5.09
C TRP A 528 3.86 2.21 -6.05
N ALA A 529 4.37 1.01 -5.84
CA ALA A 529 4.15 -0.09 -6.77
C ALA A 529 2.87 -0.87 -6.45
N LEU A 530 2.58 -1.10 -5.18
CA LEU A 530 1.42 -1.85 -4.71
C LEU A 530 0.88 -1.18 -3.44
N PRO A 531 0.18 -0.04 -3.54
CA PRO A 531 -0.22 0.76 -2.40
C PRO A 531 -1.19 0.06 -1.45
N ASP A 532 -1.90 -0.98 -1.89
CA ASP A 532 -2.81 -1.73 -1.05
C ASP A 532 -2.24 -3.08 -0.56
N MET A 533 -0.93 -3.27 -0.75
CA MET A 533 -0.25 -4.51 -0.46
C MET A 533 -0.23 -4.89 1.03
N ALA A 534 -0.45 -3.98 1.93
CA ALA A 534 -0.42 -4.28 3.36
C ALA A 534 -1.64 -5.09 3.84
N SER A 535 -2.76 -4.95 3.15
CA SER A 535 -3.93 -5.79 3.34
C SER A 535 -3.89 -6.99 2.41
N ALA A 536 -2.89 -6.98 1.60
CA ALA A 536 -2.75 -7.83 0.47
C ALA A 536 -2.51 -9.27 0.82
N GLU A 537 -2.65 -9.94 -0.15
CA GLU A 537 -2.39 -11.33 -0.36
C GLU A 537 -1.13 -11.78 0.36
N LEU A 538 -1.28 -12.64 1.33
CA LEU A 538 -0.19 -13.41 1.93
C LEU A 538 0.77 -13.99 0.87
N TRP A 539 0.26 -14.22 -0.34
CA TRP A 539 1.02 -14.72 -1.47
C TRP A 539 2.06 -13.74 -2.04
N LEU A 540 1.85 -12.42 -1.89
CA LEU A 540 2.83 -11.40 -2.32
C LEU A 540 3.98 -11.19 -1.33
N TRP A 541 3.87 -11.70 -0.12
CA TRP A 541 4.85 -11.56 0.93
C TRP A 541 6.27 -11.96 0.55
N PRO A 542 6.49 -13.11 -0.08
CA PRO A 542 7.81 -13.50 -0.49
C PRO A 542 8.45 -12.48 -1.44
N THR A 543 7.66 -11.95 -2.37
CA THR A 543 8.15 -10.92 -3.29
C THR A 543 8.65 -9.70 -2.53
N VAL A 544 7.91 -9.25 -1.54
CA VAL A 544 8.27 -8.06 -0.78
C VAL A 544 9.45 -8.30 0.14
N PHE A 545 9.39 -9.33 0.97
CA PHE A 545 10.37 -9.51 2.04
C PHE A 545 11.65 -10.16 1.57
N TRP A 546 11.61 -11.15 0.71
CA TRP A 546 12.80 -11.77 0.18
C TRP A 546 13.54 -10.85 -0.79
N TRP A 547 12.84 -10.10 -1.62
CA TRP A 547 13.48 -9.11 -2.47
C TRP A 547 14.00 -7.91 -1.68
N ALA A 548 13.28 -7.49 -0.64
CA ALA A 548 13.77 -6.48 0.27
C ALA A 548 15.04 -6.94 1.01
N ALA A 549 15.09 -8.20 1.43
CA ALA A 549 16.27 -8.80 2.03
C ALA A 549 17.49 -8.81 1.06
N ALA A 550 17.25 -9.15 -0.20
CA ALA A 550 18.29 -9.08 -1.22
C ALA A 550 18.80 -7.64 -1.43
N MET A 551 17.91 -6.65 -1.43
CA MET A 551 18.29 -5.23 -1.48
C MET A 551 19.08 -4.84 -0.23
N GLY A 552 18.65 -5.27 0.96
CA GLY A 552 19.38 -5.06 2.21
C GLY A 552 20.80 -5.64 2.17
N PHE A 553 20.98 -6.81 1.56
CA PHE A 553 22.31 -7.38 1.34
C PHE A 553 23.17 -6.46 0.45
N LEU A 554 22.62 -5.96 -0.66
CA LEU A 554 23.36 -5.09 -1.58
C LEU A 554 23.79 -3.78 -0.92
N THR A 555 22.90 -3.16 -0.15
CA THR A 555 23.22 -1.93 0.59
C THR A 555 24.25 -2.18 1.70
N ALA A 556 24.17 -3.29 2.41
CA ALA A 556 25.13 -3.67 3.44
C ALA A 556 26.51 -4.05 2.88
N LEU A 557 26.57 -4.55 1.65
CA LEU A 557 27.83 -4.92 1.01
C LEU A 557 28.78 -3.71 0.87
N ILE A 558 28.25 -2.52 0.64
CA ILE A 558 29.03 -1.29 0.45
C ILE A 558 29.91 -0.99 1.68
N PRO A 559 29.35 -0.74 2.88
CA PRO A 559 30.19 -0.46 4.06
C PRO A 559 31.06 -1.67 4.45
N ASN A 560 30.57 -2.90 4.27
CA ASN A 560 31.35 -4.09 4.58
C ASN A 560 32.57 -4.25 3.66
N TYR A 561 32.47 -3.89 2.39
CA TYR A 561 33.62 -3.87 1.48
C TYR A 561 34.73 -2.94 1.99
N TRP A 562 34.36 -1.73 2.43
CA TRP A 562 35.31 -0.78 3.00
C TRP A 562 35.89 -1.27 4.33
N LEU A 563 35.07 -1.81 5.23
CA LEU A 563 35.55 -2.36 6.51
C LEU A 563 36.54 -3.49 6.32
N VAL A 564 36.31 -4.39 5.35
CA VAL A 564 37.24 -5.48 5.01
C VAL A 564 38.51 -4.94 4.38
N ARG A 565 38.41 -3.95 3.48
CA ARG A 565 39.56 -3.32 2.83
C ARG A 565 40.47 -2.57 3.82
N LEU A 566 39.87 -1.94 4.81
CA LEU A 566 40.58 -1.24 5.89
C LEU A 566 41.11 -2.17 7.00
N GLY A 567 40.91 -3.48 6.88
CA GLY A 567 41.30 -4.45 7.89
C GLY A 567 40.51 -4.40 9.21
N ARG A 568 39.43 -3.61 9.25
CA ARG A 568 38.58 -3.45 10.46
C ARG A 568 37.55 -4.55 10.62
N LYS A 569 37.29 -5.31 9.55
CA LYS A 569 36.41 -6.48 9.59
C LYS A 569 37.12 -7.66 8.95
N GLN A 570 37.12 -8.79 9.66
CA GLN A 570 37.64 -10.03 9.09
C GLN A 570 36.65 -10.48 8.00
N GLY A 571 37.15 -10.63 6.78
CA GLY A 571 36.39 -11.25 5.72
C GLY A 571 36.19 -12.70 6.10
N GLY A 572 34.96 -13.14 6.25
CA GLY A 572 34.63 -14.50 6.64
C GLY A 572 35.50 -15.56 5.92
N MET A 573 35.71 -16.65 6.56
CA MET A 573 36.60 -17.73 6.19
C MET A 573 36.39 -18.25 4.78
#